data_f3fbd9ddb9cb36245ff0b06f22aaf1c3
#
_entry.id   f3fbd9ddb9cb36245ff0b06f22aaf1c3
#
_cell.length_a   1.000
_cell.length_b   1.000
_cell.length_c   1.000
_cell.angle_alpha   90.00
_cell.angle_beta   90.00
_cell.angle_gamma   90.00
#
_symmetry.space_group_name_H-M   'P 1'
#
loop_
_entity.id
_entity.type
_entity.pdbx_description
1 polymer ?
#
loop_
_entity_poly.entity_id
_entity_poly.type
_entity_poly.pdbx_seq_one_letter_code
_entity_poly.pdbx_strand_id
1 'polypeptide(L)'
;MSNQNSEPDMKLFWGCFIALITTAFAFITRAFLVNAEPFWPSTFGLNQVQAGELFGAGIWPFAISIIVFSLIIDNIGYRAAMIFSFICYALYAFFAFQAYGIVMAEGLTGEALKAAQADAYDKLYLGSVILGLGNGTVEAFINPVVATMFKKDKTKWLNILHAGWPGGLVLGGILTILLGAQAAEDWRILIYLIAIPAVVYLVMLLKAEFPVNERVSSGTSYKEMLAEFGAIGA
;
A
#
# COMPACT_ATOMS: atom_id res chain seq x y z
N MET A 1 -14.99 10.80 -29.49
CA MET A 1 -15.22 12.14 -28.90
C MET A 1 -15.80 11.90 -27.52
N SER A 2 -14.97 11.84 -26.47
CA SER A 2 -15.43 11.68 -25.10
C SER A 2 -16.02 13.00 -24.63
N ASN A 3 -17.22 12.93 -24.07
CA ASN A 3 -18.03 14.04 -23.59
C ASN A 3 -17.23 14.84 -22.54
N GLN A 4 -16.64 15.98 -22.90
CA GLN A 4 -15.81 16.82 -22.03
C GLN A 4 -16.61 17.52 -20.89
N ASN A 5 -17.90 17.22 -20.73
CA ASN A 5 -18.81 17.83 -19.76
C ASN A 5 -19.46 16.80 -18.81
N SER A 6 -18.97 15.57 -18.73
CA SER A 6 -19.46 14.66 -17.69
C SER A 6 -18.96 15.11 -16.32
N GLU A 7 -19.85 15.15 -15.34
CA GLU A 7 -19.46 15.38 -13.95
C GLU A 7 -18.43 14.34 -13.51
N PRO A 8 -17.45 14.73 -12.66
CA PRO A 8 -16.45 13.79 -12.15
C PRO A 8 -17.09 12.62 -11.45
N ASP A 9 -16.63 11.39 -11.73
CA ASP A 9 -17.10 10.19 -11.04
C ASP A 9 -16.61 10.17 -9.59
N MET A 10 -17.44 10.63 -8.67
CA MET A 10 -17.12 10.67 -7.25
C MET A 10 -16.88 9.27 -6.66
N LYS A 11 -17.47 8.22 -7.24
CA LYS A 11 -17.20 6.84 -6.79
C LYS A 11 -15.76 6.43 -7.09
N LEU A 12 -15.26 6.80 -8.28
CA LEU A 12 -13.87 6.59 -8.66
C LEU A 12 -12.93 7.38 -7.72
N PHE A 13 -13.26 8.65 -7.39
CA PHE A 13 -12.48 9.44 -6.44
C PHE A 13 -12.39 8.77 -5.06
N TRP A 14 -13.53 8.38 -4.48
CA TRP A 14 -13.54 7.73 -3.17
C TRP A 14 -12.86 6.38 -3.17
N GLY A 15 -12.91 5.64 -4.27
CA GLY A 15 -12.14 4.40 -4.43
C GLY A 15 -10.63 4.66 -4.40
N CYS A 16 -10.13 5.70 -5.07
CA CYS A 16 -8.74 6.14 -5.00
C CYS A 16 -8.36 6.62 -3.58
N PHE A 17 -9.25 7.33 -2.91
CA PHE A 17 -9.05 7.80 -1.54
C PHE A 17 -8.93 6.64 -0.55
N ILE A 18 -9.80 5.61 -0.66
CA ILE A 18 -9.71 4.39 0.18
C ILE A 18 -8.44 3.60 -0.14
N ALA A 19 -8.02 3.54 -1.40
CA ALA A 19 -6.75 2.91 -1.76
C ALA A 19 -5.57 3.60 -1.06
N LEU A 20 -5.57 4.94 -0.98
CA LEU A 20 -4.55 5.70 -0.25
C LEU A 20 -4.62 5.46 1.27
N ILE A 21 -5.83 5.41 1.86
CA ILE A 21 -6.01 5.04 3.28
C ILE A 21 -5.46 3.63 3.54
N THR A 22 -5.64 2.69 2.61
CA THR A 22 -5.08 1.33 2.73
C THR A 22 -3.56 1.37 2.86
N THR A 23 -2.86 2.21 2.08
CA THR A 23 -1.40 2.37 2.20
C THR A 23 -1.00 2.95 3.55
N ALA A 24 -1.76 3.93 4.06
CA ALA A 24 -1.52 4.52 5.38
C ALA A 24 -1.74 3.50 6.51
N PHE A 25 -2.80 2.69 6.42
CA PHE A 25 -3.07 1.61 7.38
C PHE A 25 -1.97 0.54 7.33
N ALA A 26 -1.51 0.17 6.14
CA ALA A 26 -0.40 -0.76 5.97
C ALA A 26 0.88 -0.25 6.65
N PHE A 27 1.15 1.05 6.55
CA PHE A 27 2.31 1.68 7.16
C PHE A 27 2.23 1.70 8.68
N ILE A 28 1.15 2.27 9.26
CA ILE A 28 1.02 2.45 10.72
C ILE A 28 0.86 1.12 11.46
N THR A 29 0.08 0.18 10.91
CA THR A 29 -0.12 -1.14 11.51
C THR A 29 1.19 -1.93 11.58
N ARG A 30 1.98 -1.92 10.51
CA ARG A 30 3.30 -2.56 10.51
C ARG A 30 4.27 -1.88 11.45
N ALA A 31 4.27 -0.54 11.50
CA ALA A 31 5.10 0.20 12.46
C ALA A 31 4.80 -0.26 13.89
N PHE A 32 3.53 -0.47 14.21
CA PHE A 32 3.11 -0.97 15.52
C PHE A 32 3.54 -2.42 15.75
N LEU A 33 3.24 -3.32 14.82
CA LEU A 33 3.58 -4.75 14.93
C LEU A 33 5.07 -5.02 15.08
N VAL A 34 5.91 -4.23 14.40
CA VAL A 34 7.37 -4.40 14.39
C VAL A 34 8.03 -3.84 15.65
N ASN A 35 7.46 -2.80 16.27
CA ASN A 35 8.14 -2.05 17.33
C ASN A 35 7.51 -2.23 18.72
N ALA A 36 6.28 -2.74 18.83
CA ALA A 36 5.59 -2.86 20.11
C ALA A 36 5.57 -4.28 20.66
N GLU A 37 5.78 -4.41 21.97
CA GLU A 37 5.51 -5.66 22.70
C GLU A 37 4.01 -5.74 23.05
N PRO A 38 3.39 -6.93 23.06
CA PRO A 38 3.97 -8.29 22.90
C PRO A 38 3.91 -8.83 21.46
N PHE A 39 3.93 -7.97 20.44
CA PHE A 39 3.72 -8.38 19.06
C PHE A 39 4.94 -9.07 18.43
N TRP A 40 5.36 -8.64 17.24
CA TRP A 40 6.39 -9.32 16.47
C TRP A 40 7.75 -9.44 17.17
N PRO A 41 8.25 -8.44 17.94
CA PRO A 41 9.52 -8.63 18.63
C PRO A 41 9.54 -9.86 19.52
N SER A 42 8.55 -10.06 20.39
CA SER A 42 8.47 -11.24 21.25
C SER A 42 8.03 -12.49 20.52
N THR A 43 7.05 -12.40 19.61
CA THR A 43 6.52 -13.56 18.87
C THR A 43 7.58 -14.23 18.01
N PHE A 44 8.37 -13.45 17.28
CA PHE A 44 9.38 -13.95 16.35
C PHE A 44 10.82 -13.83 16.87
N GLY A 45 11.00 -13.42 18.12
CA GLY A 45 12.33 -13.26 18.71
C GLY A 45 13.19 -12.21 17.99
N LEU A 46 12.57 -11.14 17.47
CA LEU A 46 13.28 -10.14 16.69
C LEU A 46 14.20 -9.28 17.56
N ASN A 47 15.44 -9.11 17.11
CA ASN A 47 16.27 -8.04 17.62
C ASN A 47 15.95 -6.70 16.93
N GLN A 48 16.49 -5.60 17.44
CA GLN A 48 16.22 -4.25 16.89
C GLN A 48 16.66 -4.07 15.43
N VAL A 49 17.71 -4.77 15.00
CA VAL A 49 18.19 -4.72 13.60
C VAL A 49 17.16 -5.39 12.71
N GLN A 50 16.73 -6.60 13.05
CA GLN A 50 15.71 -7.35 12.31
C GLN A 50 14.37 -6.61 12.26
N ALA A 51 13.96 -5.97 13.36
CA ALA A 51 12.78 -5.11 13.38
C ALA A 51 12.93 -3.93 12.39
N GLY A 52 14.08 -3.27 12.38
CA GLY A 52 14.39 -2.20 11.43
C GLY A 52 14.40 -2.67 9.98
N GLU A 53 14.97 -3.84 9.70
CA GLU A 53 14.99 -4.47 8.38
C GLU A 53 13.57 -4.81 7.89
N LEU A 54 12.74 -5.42 8.74
CA LEU A 54 11.34 -5.71 8.41
C LEU A 54 10.56 -4.43 8.10
N PHE A 55 10.75 -3.38 8.89
CA PHE A 55 10.09 -2.10 8.62
C PHE A 55 10.60 -1.50 7.31
N GLY A 56 11.92 -1.46 7.10
CA GLY A 56 12.58 -0.98 5.89
C GLY A 56 12.17 -1.75 4.63
N ALA A 57 11.94 -3.06 4.75
CA ALA A 57 11.49 -3.92 3.66
C ALA A 57 10.16 -3.49 3.02
N GLY A 58 9.34 -2.69 3.70
CA GLY A 58 8.15 -2.09 3.11
C GLY A 58 8.34 -0.67 2.56
N ILE A 59 9.51 -0.06 2.79
CA ILE A 59 9.78 1.33 2.40
C ILE A 59 10.54 1.42 1.08
N TRP A 60 11.68 0.71 0.96
CA TRP A 60 12.47 0.82 -0.27
C TRP A 60 11.74 0.25 -1.51
N PRO A 61 10.93 -0.86 -1.44
CA PRO A 61 10.18 -1.31 -2.59
C PRO A 61 9.05 -0.34 -2.96
N PHE A 62 8.47 0.36 -1.98
CA PHE A 62 7.50 1.42 -2.20
C PHE A 62 8.07 2.50 -3.13
N ALA A 63 9.27 3.02 -2.81
CA ALA A 63 9.91 4.05 -3.63
C ALA A 63 10.23 3.55 -5.05
N ILE A 64 10.76 2.34 -5.19
CA ILE A 64 11.03 1.73 -6.50
C ILE A 64 9.73 1.54 -7.29
N SER A 65 8.68 1.05 -6.64
CA SER A 65 7.40 0.78 -7.30
C SER A 65 6.75 2.05 -7.83
N ILE A 66 6.79 3.17 -7.09
CA ILE A 66 6.29 4.45 -7.59
C ILE A 66 6.97 4.81 -8.91
N ILE A 67 8.30 4.74 -8.96
CA ILE A 67 9.07 5.10 -10.16
C ILE A 67 8.71 4.18 -11.32
N VAL A 68 8.80 2.86 -11.11
CA VAL A 68 8.56 1.87 -12.16
C VAL A 68 7.14 1.97 -12.70
N PHE A 69 6.12 1.97 -11.83
CA PHE A 69 4.74 2.05 -12.28
C PHE A 69 4.40 3.40 -12.91
N SER A 70 4.96 4.51 -12.45
CA SER A 70 4.78 5.81 -13.11
C SER A 70 5.29 5.82 -14.55
N LEU A 71 6.31 5.03 -14.87
CA LEU A 71 6.84 4.91 -16.23
C LEU A 71 6.04 3.96 -17.13
N ILE A 72 5.45 2.89 -16.56
CA ILE A 72 4.79 1.85 -17.36
C ILE A 72 3.26 1.93 -17.35
N ILE A 73 2.67 2.73 -16.46
CA ILE A 73 1.22 2.75 -16.20
C ILE A 73 0.40 3.08 -17.43
N ASP A 74 0.92 3.92 -18.32
CA ASP A 74 0.26 4.28 -19.57
C ASP A 74 0.14 3.10 -20.55
N ASN A 75 1.03 2.11 -20.42
CA ASN A 75 1.03 0.91 -21.25
C ASN A 75 0.16 -0.20 -20.65
N ILE A 76 0.19 -0.37 -19.32
CA ILE A 76 -0.53 -1.45 -18.64
C ILE A 76 -1.95 -1.03 -18.22
N GLY A 77 -2.18 0.27 -18.06
CA GLY A 77 -3.46 0.86 -17.63
C GLY A 77 -3.68 0.83 -16.11
N TYR A 78 -4.48 1.77 -15.62
CA TYR A 78 -4.77 1.94 -14.19
C TYR A 78 -5.44 0.73 -13.54
N ARG A 79 -6.29 0.00 -14.30
CA ARG A 79 -6.96 -1.20 -13.78
C ARG A 79 -5.97 -2.32 -13.47
N ALA A 80 -4.97 -2.55 -14.33
CA ALA A 80 -3.94 -3.55 -14.08
C ALA A 80 -3.08 -3.19 -12.87
N ALA A 81 -2.71 -1.91 -12.73
CA ALA A 81 -1.99 -1.42 -11.56
C ALA A 81 -2.80 -1.59 -10.26
N MET A 82 -4.10 -1.26 -10.28
CA MET A 82 -5.00 -1.48 -9.16
C MET A 82 -5.09 -2.96 -8.74
N ILE A 83 -5.27 -3.87 -9.70
CA ILE A 83 -5.33 -5.31 -9.43
C ILE A 83 -3.99 -5.81 -8.88
N PHE A 84 -2.88 -5.36 -9.44
CA PHE A 84 -1.55 -5.70 -8.94
C PHE A 84 -1.37 -5.26 -7.48
N SER A 85 -1.73 -4.02 -7.14
CA SER A 85 -1.64 -3.53 -5.76
C SER A 85 -2.48 -4.37 -4.79
N PHE A 86 -3.69 -4.74 -5.19
CA PHE A 86 -4.55 -5.62 -4.38
C PHE A 86 -3.94 -7.01 -4.17
N ILE A 87 -3.37 -7.61 -5.23
CA ILE A 87 -2.67 -8.91 -5.13
C ILE A 87 -1.50 -8.80 -4.13
N CYS A 88 -0.77 -7.69 -4.14
CA CYS A 88 0.31 -7.47 -3.17
C CYS A 88 -0.21 -7.43 -1.73
N TYR A 89 -1.34 -6.76 -1.45
CA TYR A 89 -1.95 -6.78 -0.12
C TYR A 89 -2.42 -8.17 0.31
N ALA A 90 -3.04 -8.92 -0.61
CA ALA A 90 -3.48 -10.29 -0.35
C ALA A 90 -2.30 -11.22 -0.06
N LEU A 91 -1.22 -11.13 -0.82
CA LEU A 91 0.00 -11.91 -0.61
C LEU A 91 0.69 -11.53 0.71
N TYR A 92 0.73 -10.24 1.08
CA TYR A 92 1.22 -9.82 2.39
C TYR A 92 0.44 -10.47 3.53
N ALA A 93 -0.90 -10.41 3.47
CA ALA A 93 -1.74 -11.05 4.49
C ALA A 93 -1.50 -12.57 4.55
N PHE A 94 -1.36 -13.22 3.40
CA PHE A 94 -1.04 -14.64 3.30
C PHE A 94 0.29 -14.98 3.97
N PHE A 95 1.37 -14.26 3.66
CA PHE A 95 2.68 -14.50 4.29
C PHE A 95 2.68 -14.19 5.78
N ALA A 96 1.98 -13.14 6.22
CA ALA A 96 1.83 -12.83 7.63
C ALA A 96 1.09 -13.96 8.39
N PHE A 97 0.03 -14.51 7.81
CA PHE A 97 -0.70 -15.64 8.40
C PHE A 97 0.12 -16.94 8.40
N GLN A 98 0.91 -17.19 7.35
CA GLN A 98 1.85 -18.31 7.35
C GLN A 98 2.90 -18.17 8.46
N ALA A 99 3.51 -17.00 8.60
CA ALA A 99 4.49 -16.72 9.64
C ALA A 99 3.91 -16.97 11.04
N TYR A 100 2.67 -16.52 11.28
CA TYR A 100 1.95 -16.82 12.53
C TYR A 100 1.81 -18.32 12.75
N GLY A 101 1.34 -19.09 11.78
CA GLY A 101 1.14 -20.53 11.89
C GLY A 101 2.44 -21.30 12.16
N ILE A 102 3.56 -20.83 11.60
CA ILE A 102 4.88 -21.46 11.81
C ILE A 102 5.31 -21.36 13.28
N VAL A 103 5.20 -20.18 13.90
CA VAL A 103 5.69 -19.98 15.29
C VAL A 103 4.69 -20.44 16.35
N MET A 104 3.41 -20.56 15.99
CA MET A 104 2.35 -21.05 16.89
C MET A 104 2.15 -22.57 16.82
N ALA A 105 3.01 -23.30 16.10
CA ALA A 105 2.96 -24.75 16.07
C ALA A 105 3.28 -25.35 17.47
N GLU A 106 2.54 -26.39 17.85
CA GLU A 106 2.68 -27.03 19.16
C GLU A 106 4.07 -27.68 19.34
N GLY A 107 4.60 -27.64 20.56
CA GLY A 107 5.83 -28.34 20.95
C GLY A 107 7.13 -27.66 20.50
N LEU A 108 7.09 -26.45 19.94
CA LEU A 108 8.30 -25.73 19.56
C LEU A 108 9.07 -25.23 20.78
N THR A 109 10.29 -25.70 20.97
CA THR A 109 11.20 -25.27 22.04
C THR A 109 12.66 -25.28 21.57
N GLY A 110 13.51 -24.52 22.24
CA GLY A 110 14.96 -24.53 21.96
C GLY A 110 15.32 -24.23 20.52
N GLU A 111 16.10 -25.06 19.88
CA GLU A 111 16.56 -24.88 18.49
C GLU A 111 15.42 -24.98 17.46
N ALA A 112 14.39 -25.81 17.73
CA ALA A 112 13.23 -25.91 16.84
C ALA A 112 12.43 -24.60 16.79
N LEU A 113 12.27 -23.92 17.94
CA LEU A 113 11.63 -22.61 18.00
C LEU A 113 12.45 -21.55 17.24
N LYS A 114 13.76 -21.53 17.41
CA LYS A 114 14.64 -20.60 16.69
C LYS A 114 14.57 -20.79 15.18
N ALA A 115 14.55 -22.05 14.71
CA ALA A 115 14.41 -22.35 13.29
C ALA A 115 13.04 -21.90 12.74
N ALA A 116 11.95 -22.10 13.50
CA ALA A 116 10.63 -21.63 13.15
C ALA A 116 10.55 -20.10 13.10
N GLN A 117 11.17 -19.40 14.06
CA GLN A 117 11.26 -17.94 14.08
C GLN A 117 12.02 -17.39 12.88
N ALA A 118 13.11 -18.05 12.47
CA ALA A 118 13.88 -17.66 11.29
C ALA A 118 13.05 -17.82 9.99
N ASP A 119 12.37 -18.96 9.80
CA ASP A 119 11.48 -19.17 8.64
C ASP A 119 10.32 -18.16 8.63
N ALA A 120 9.72 -17.87 9.77
CA ALA A 120 8.67 -16.88 9.91
C ALA A 120 9.18 -15.46 9.58
N TYR A 121 10.40 -15.11 10.00
CA TYR A 121 11.04 -13.84 9.63
C TYR A 121 11.17 -13.69 8.12
N ASP A 122 11.64 -14.72 7.41
CA ASP A 122 11.79 -14.70 5.96
C ASP A 122 10.44 -14.48 5.26
N LYS A 123 9.35 -15.12 5.75
CA LYS A 123 7.99 -14.90 5.25
C LYS A 123 7.53 -13.45 5.45
N LEU A 124 7.75 -12.90 6.65
CA LEU A 124 7.39 -11.51 6.97
C LEU A 124 8.20 -10.51 6.14
N TYR A 125 9.50 -10.79 5.92
CA TYR A 125 10.36 -9.94 5.10
C TYR A 125 9.87 -9.91 3.66
N LEU A 126 9.66 -11.09 3.05
CA LEU A 126 9.14 -11.21 1.69
C LEU A 126 7.75 -10.54 1.57
N GLY A 127 6.85 -10.81 2.51
CA GLY A 127 5.54 -10.18 2.57
C GLY A 127 5.64 -8.66 2.64
N SER A 128 6.59 -8.13 3.42
CA SER A 128 6.82 -6.68 3.57
C SER A 128 7.33 -6.03 2.28
N VAL A 129 8.23 -6.71 1.55
CA VAL A 129 8.69 -6.26 0.22
C VAL A 129 7.51 -6.19 -0.76
N ILE A 130 6.70 -7.24 -0.80
CA ILE A 130 5.52 -7.30 -1.67
C ILE A 130 4.51 -6.20 -1.32
N LEU A 131 4.26 -5.98 -0.02
CA LEU A 131 3.39 -4.90 0.45
C LEU A 131 3.89 -3.53 -0.01
N GLY A 132 5.20 -3.29 0.11
CA GLY A 132 5.84 -2.05 -0.36
C GLY A 132 5.60 -1.82 -1.85
N LEU A 133 5.75 -2.86 -2.68
CA LEU A 133 5.44 -2.78 -4.11
C LEU A 133 3.97 -2.40 -4.34
N GLY A 134 3.03 -3.00 -3.61
CA GLY A 134 1.62 -2.68 -3.69
C GLY A 134 1.31 -1.23 -3.31
N ASN A 135 1.88 -0.74 -2.21
CA ASN A 135 1.73 0.63 -1.74
C ASN A 135 2.22 1.64 -2.78
N GLY A 136 3.41 1.44 -3.36
CA GLY A 136 3.96 2.34 -4.38
C GLY A 136 3.16 2.33 -5.68
N THR A 137 2.58 1.18 -6.04
CA THR A 137 1.70 1.08 -7.20
C THR A 137 0.40 1.87 -6.99
N VAL A 138 -0.16 1.87 -5.76
CA VAL A 138 -1.32 2.73 -5.43
C VAL A 138 -1.01 4.18 -5.71
N GLU A 139 0.10 4.71 -5.19
CA GLU A 139 0.51 6.09 -5.40
C GLU A 139 0.70 6.42 -6.90
N ALA A 140 1.25 5.49 -7.66
CA ALA A 140 1.48 5.68 -9.09
C ALA A 140 0.18 5.82 -9.90
N PHE A 141 -0.95 5.19 -9.49
CA PHE A 141 -2.18 5.27 -10.26
C PHE A 141 -3.19 6.31 -9.74
N ILE A 142 -3.31 6.52 -8.42
CA ILE A 142 -4.37 7.41 -7.88
C ILE A 142 -4.16 8.87 -8.26
N ASN A 143 -2.91 9.33 -8.26
CA ASN A 143 -2.57 10.72 -8.54
C ASN A 143 -2.95 11.16 -9.96
N PRO A 144 -2.51 10.47 -11.03
CA PRO A 144 -2.90 10.84 -12.38
C PRO A 144 -4.40 10.64 -12.65
N VAL A 145 -5.04 9.64 -12.02
CA VAL A 145 -6.49 9.44 -12.12
C VAL A 145 -7.23 10.67 -11.60
N VAL A 146 -6.95 11.09 -10.35
CA VAL A 146 -7.62 12.24 -9.74
C VAL A 146 -7.29 13.55 -10.48
N ALA A 147 -6.03 13.75 -10.87
CA ALA A 147 -5.62 14.91 -11.63
C ALA A 147 -6.38 15.03 -12.97
N THR A 148 -6.61 13.91 -13.65
CA THR A 148 -7.33 13.87 -14.93
C THR A 148 -8.84 14.06 -14.76
N MET A 149 -9.42 13.58 -13.66
CA MET A 149 -10.85 13.75 -13.36
C MET A 149 -11.22 15.21 -13.06
N PHE A 150 -10.36 15.92 -12.34
CA PHE A 150 -10.64 17.27 -11.83
C PHE A 150 -9.76 18.34 -12.48
N LYS A 151 -9.75 18.40 -13.82
CA LYS A 151 -8.87 19.32 -14.59
C LYS A 151 -8.95 20.78 -14.18
N LYS A 152 -10.15 21.29 -13.83
CA LYS A 152 -10.36 22.69 -13.43
C LYS A 152 -9.91 23.00 -12.01
N ASP A 153 -10.03 22.04 -11.09
CA ASP A 153 -9.74 22.17 -9.66
C ASP A 153 -8.70 21.15 -9.19
N LYS A 154 -7.74 20.79 -10.05
CA LYS A 154 -6.75 19.74 -9.87
C LYS A 154 -6.05 19.81 -8.50
N THR A 155 -5.50 20.97 -8.16
CA THR A 155 -4.79 21.19 -6.90
C THR A 155 -5.66 20.93 -5.68
N LYS A 156 -6.91 21.41 -5.70
CA LYS A 156 -7.87 21.20 -4.61
C LYS A 156 -8.12 19.71 -4.36
N TRP A 157 -8.43 18.96 -5.41
CA TRP A 157 -8.79 17.55 -5.27
C TRP A 157 -7.60 16.65 -4.99
N LEU A 158 -6.42 16.99 -5.50
CA LEU A 158 -5.18 16.31 -5.09
C LEU A 158 -4.86 16.57 -3.62
N ASN A 159 -5.04 17.78 -3.11
CA ASN A 159 -4.84 18.09 -1.69
C ASN A 159 -5.84 17.32 -0.81
N ILE A 160 -7.10 17.19 -1.23
CA ILE A 160 -8.11 16.37 -0.52
C ILE A 160 -7.68 14.90 -0.55
N LEU A 161 -7.26 14.39 -1.71
CA LEU A 161 -6.74 13.01 -1.82
C LEU A 161 -5.58 12.79 -0.84
N HIS A 162 -4.56 13.66 -0.88
CA HIS A 162 -3.38 13.51 -0.03
C HIS A 162 -3.64 13.74 1.47
N ALA A 163 -4.69 14.46 1.85
CA ALA A 163 -5.15 14.50 3.24
C ALA A 163 -5.58 13.12 3.77
N GLY A 164 -5.92 12.18 2.88
CA GLY A 164 -6.19 10.78 3.21
C GLY A 164 -5.00 10.06 3.83
N TRP A 165 -3.76 10.41 3.46
CA TRP A 165 -2.56 9.78 4.02
C TRP A 165 -2.39 10.08 5.51
N PRO A 166 -2.20 11.34 5.97
CA PRO A 166 -2.08 11.64 7.40
C PRO A 166 -3.37 11.28 8.17
N GLY A 167 -4.55 11.50 7.57
CA GLY A 167 -5.82 11.08 8.16
C GLY A 167 -5.90 9.56 8.36
N GLY A 168 -5.43 8.79 7.40
CA GLY A 168 -5.32 7.34 7.48
C GLY A 168 -4.33 6.88 8.55
N LEU A 169 -3.17 7.54 8.68
CA LEU A 169 -2.21 7.23 9.75
C LEU A 169 -2.83 7.44 11.15
N VAL A 170 -3.52 8.56 11.34
CA VAL A 170 -4.21 8.86 12.61
C VAL A 170 -5.32 7.85 12.88
N LEU A 171 -6.21 7.61 11.90
CA LEU A 171 -7.33 6.67 12.06
C LEU A 171 -6.81 5.24 12.28
N GLY A 172 -5.85 4.78 11.47
CA GLY A 172 -5.24 3.47 11.61
C GLY A 172 -4.53 3.29 12.95
N GLY A 173 -3.83 4.33 13.43
CA GLY A 173 -3.20 4.34 14.76
C GLY A 173 -4.23 4.21 15.89
N ILE A 174 -5.33 4.97 15.83
CA ILE A 174 -6.43 4.87 16.80
C ILE A 174 -7.03 3.46 16.80
N LEU A 175 -7.34 2.90 15.61
CA LEU A 175 -7.89 1.56 15.50
C LEU A 175 -6.91 0.50 16.01
N THR A 176 -5.62 0.64 15.73
CA THR A 176 -4.58 -0.28 16.24
C THR A 176 -4.52 -0.26 17.78
N ILE A 177 -4.63 0.93 18.40
CA ILE A 177 -4.65 1.07 19.85
C ILE A 177 -5.94 0.47 20.44
N LEU A 178 -7.10 0.76 19.84
CA LEU A 178 -8.39 0.22 20.30
C LEU A 178 -8.46 -1.31 20.23
N LEU A 179 -7.82 -1.90 19.22
CA LEU A 179 -7.72 -3.36 19.06
C LEU A 179 -6.55 -3.98 19.84
N GLY A 180 -5.76 -3.17 20.56
CA GLY A 180 -4.51 -3.61 21.17
C GLY A 180 -4.67 -4.79 22.14
N ALA A 181 -5.76 -4.84 22.92
CA ALA A 181 -6.03 -5.96 23.83
C ALA A 181 -6.29 -7.27 23.06
N GLN A 182 -7.14 -7.23 22.02
CA GLN A 182 -7.42 -8.38 21.17
C GLN A 182 -6.20 -8.78 20.32
N ALA A 183 -5.43 -7.78 19.88
CA ALA A 183 -4.22 -8.02 19.13
C ALA A 183 -3.10 -8.63 19.98
N ALA A 184 -3.09 -8.44 21.29
CA ALA A 184 -2.17 -9.11 22.19
C ALA A 184 -2.43 -10.62 22.26
N GLU A 185 -3.67 -11.06 22.08
CA GLU A 185 -4.04 -12.47 21.99
C GLU A 185 -3.80 -13.04 20.59
N ASP A 186 -4.15 -12.25 19.56
CA ASP A 186 -3.97 -12.63 18.14
C ASP A 186 -3.73 -11.39 17.27
N TRP A 187 -2.47 -11.08 17.01
CA TRP A 187 -2.09 -9.90 16.23
C TRP A 187 -2.57 -9.95 14.76
N ARG A 188 -3.06 -11.09 14.26
CA ARG A 188 -3.63 -11.18 12.91
C ARG A 188 -4.83 -10.27 12.73
N ILE A 189 -5.52 -9.91 13.82
CA ILE A 189 -6.62 -8.92 13.75
C ILE A 189 -6.18 -7.58 13.16
N LEU A 190 -4.93 -7.18 13.37
CA LEU A 190 -4.37 -5.96 12.82
C LEU A 190 -4.12 -6.06 11.31
N ILE A 191 -3.91 -7.26 10.78
CA ILE A 191 -3.76 -7.46 9.33
C ILE A 191 -5.09 -7.16 8.60
N TYR A 192 -6.24 -7.39 9.24
CA TYR A 192 -7.55 -7.04 8.66
C TYR A 192 -7.75 -5.54 8.49
N LEU A 193 -7.05 -4.69 9.27
CA LEU A 193 -7.07 -3.24 9.05
C LEU A 193 -6.50 -2.86 7.66
N ILE A 194 -5.64 -3.70 7.09
CA ILE A 194 -5.10 -3.52 5.75
C ILE A 194 -5.98 -4.24 4.72
N ALA A 195 -6.35 -5.48 5.00
CA ALA A 195 -7.07 -6.34 4.06
C ALA A 195 -8.49 -5.82 3.75
N ILE A 196 -9.23 -5.35 4.76
CA ILE A 196 -10.61 -4.87 4.58
C ILE A 196 -10.68 -3.67 3.63
N PRO A 197 -9.97 -2.54 3.85
CA PRO A 197 -10.02 -1.43 2.91
C PRO A 197 -9.42 -1.78 1.54
N ALA A 198 -8.47 -2.74 1.46
CA ALA A 198 -7.99 -3.25 0.19
C ALA A 198 -9.11 -3.92 -0.63
N VAL A 199 -9.93 -4.75 0.00
CA VAL A 199 -11.12 -5.35 -0.66
C VAL A 199 -12.13 -4.26 -1.04
N VAL A 200 -12.35 -3.28 -0.17
CA VAL A 200 -13.31 -2.18 -0.43
C VAL A 200 -12.90 -1.40 -1.67
N TYR A 201 -11.66 -0.92 -1.78
CA TYR A 201 -11.25 -0.18 -2.97
C TYR A 201 -11.26 -1.06 -4.22
N LEU A 202 -10.89 -2.34 -4.13
CA LEU A 202 -11.00 -3.26 -5.25
C LEU A 202 -12.42 -3.33 -5.78
N VAL A 203 -13.41 -3.56 -4.90
CA VAL A 203 -14.83 -3.65 -5.29
C VAL A 203 -15.32 -2.34 -5.91
N MET A 204 -14.90 -1.20 -5.36
CA MET A 204 -15.27 0.12 -5.88
C MET A 204 -14.68 0.39 -7.27
N LEU A 205 -13.43 0.01 -7.49
CA LEU A 205 -12.66 0.35 -8.69
C LEU A 205 -12.69 -0.72 -9.79
N LEU A 206 -13.08 -1.96 -9.47
CA LEU A 206 -13.03 -3.08 -10.42
C LEU A 206 -13.83 -2.83 -11.71
N LYS A 207 -14.98 -2.17 -11.59
CA LYS A 207 -15.86 -1.83 -12.71
C LYS A 207 -15.81 -0.34 -13.08
N ALA A 208 -14.93 0.45 -12.44
CA ALA A 208 -14.80 1.87 -12.72
C ALA A 208 -14.22 2.12 -14.12
N GLU A 209 -14.68 3.16 -14.77
CA GLU A 209 -14.11 3.65 -16.03
C GLU A 209 -12.99 4.64 -15.70
N PHE A 210 -11.75 4.20 -15.85
CA PHE A 210 -10.60 5.05 -15.62
C PHE A 210 -10.41 6.05 -16.75
N PRO A 211 -10.08 7.32 -16.45
CA PRO A 211 -9.80 8.32 -17.48
C PRO A 211 -8.50 7.96 -18.23
N VAL A 212 -8.41 8.44 -19.46
CA VAL A 212 -7.15 8.38 -20.22
C VAL A 212 -6.19 9.43 -19.64
N ASN A 213 -4.95 9.04 -19.35
CA ASN A 213 -3.93 9.93 -18.82
C ASN A 213 -3.77 11.18 -19.73
N GLU A 214 -3.59 12.36 -19.12
CA GLU A 214 -3.39 13.62 -19.85
C GLU A 214 -2.19 13.55 -20.79
N ARG A 215 -1.08 12.91 -20.38
CA ARG A 215 0.09 12.71 -21.22
C ARG A 215 -0.26 11.92 -22.51
N VAL A 216 -1.00 10.82 -22.36
CA VAL A 216 -1.42 9.99 -23.51
C VAL A 216 -2.39 10.76 -24.40
N SER A 217 -3.35 11.49 -23.81
CA SER A 217 -4.34 12.27 -24.55
C SER A 217 -3.74 13.48 -25.27
N SER A 218 -2.64 14.07 -24.78
CA SER A 218 -1.91 15.15 -25.42
C SER A 218 -0.89 14.69 -26.46
N GLY A 219 -0.59 13.38 -26.51
CA GLY A 219 0.44 12.81 -27.38
C GLY A 219 1.88 13.14 -26.95
N THR A 220 2.08 13.66 -25.71
CA THR A 220 3.40 14.00 -25.18
C THR A 220 4.26 12.77 -24.95
N SER A 221 5.45 12.72 -25.52
CA SER A 221 6.40 11.62 -25.33
C SER A 221 7.11 11.74 -23.97
N TYR A 222 7.62 10.60 -23.42
CA TYR A 222 8.46 10.63 -22.22
C TYR A 222 9.73 11.46 -22.40
N LYS A 223 10.29 11.52 -23.62
CA LYS A 223 11.47 12.32 -23.92
C LYS A 223 11.19 13.81 -23.80
N GLU A 224 10.03 14.28 -24.29
CA GLU A 224 9.60 15.68 -24.14
C GLU A 224 9.36 16.02 -22.68
N MET A 225 8.68 15.14 -21.92
CA MET A 225 8.46 15.34 -20.50
C MET A 225 9.76 15.45 -19.69
N LEU A 226 10.77 14.60 -19.99
CA LEU A 226 12.07 14.65 -19.34
C LEU A 226 12.89 15.87 -19.76
N ALA A 227 12.73 16.37 -20.98
CA ALA A 227 13.38 17.58 -21.44
C ALA A 227 12.86 18.82 -20.71
N GLU A 228 11.55 18.89 -20.40
CA GLU A 228 11.00 19.97 -19.57
C GLU A 228 11.54 19.94 -18.13
N PHE A 229 11.75 18.76 -17.54
CA PHE A 229 12.40 18.65 -16.23
C PHE A 229 13.84 19.20 -16.24
N GLY A 230 14.59 18.96 -17.32
CA GLY A 230 15.93 19.51 -17.50
C GLY A 230 15.95 21.04 -17.64
N ALA A 231 14.92 21.61 -18.24
CA ALA A 231 14.79 23.07 -18.40
C ALA A 231 14.38 23.81 -17.11
N ILE A 232 13.73 23.14 -16.17
CA ILE A 232 13.37 23.70 -14.85
C ILE A 232 14.56 23.67 -13.87
N GLY A 233 15.54 22.79 -14.11
CA GLY A 233 16.75 22.64 -13.26
C GLY A 233 17.97 23.44 -13.76
N ALA A 234 17.85 24.17 -14.86
CA ALA A 234 18.87 25.05 -15.41
C ALA A 234 18.57 26.53 -15.15
#